data_bd5a2ab7610331ae50ab8334fd253b52
#
_entry.id   bd5a2ab7610331ae50ab8334fd253b52
#
_cell.length_a   1.000
_cell.length_b   1.000
_cell.length_c   1.000
_cell.angle_alpha   90.00
_cell.angle_beta   90.00
_cell.angle_gamma   90.00
#
_symmetry.space_group_name_H-M   'P 1'
#
loop_
_entity.id
_entity.type
_entity.pdbx_description
1 polymer ?
#
loop_
_entity_poly.entity_id
_entity_poly.type
_entity_poly.pdbx_seq_one_letter_code
_entity_poly.pdbx_strand_id
1 'polypeptide(L)'
;MSENKNLVVVSHKSNLPTIIDDGGLYSYLEQIKKFPVLTEEQEISLIADFKQNGNLESAQKLITSHLRLAAKIALTYKRYGLPMSDIISEANLGLMQAVKKFDESKKVRLATYAIWWIKAAIHDYILKSWSLVKIGTIAAQKKLFYNLNKIKARLGIYENKELEPKVVKQIAQELVVEEQDVIEMNRRISGDKSLNVCVYQDEDETKEKIDLLADISQNIEAKVANKQEMSYKRKILNQALSVLNERELFIVKQRMLTDDPVTLDEIGAELNISRERVRQIEKRAFEKISEAVKAKMAA
;
A
#
# COMPACT_ATOMS: atom_id res chain seq x y z
N MET A 1 49.71 0.33 0.28
CA MET A 1 49.61 1.45 -0.68
C MET A 1 48.17 1.56 -1.11
N SER A 2 47.42 2.39 -0.43
CA SER A 2 45.98 2.61 -0.65
C SER A 2 45.81 3.92 -1.41
N GLU A 3 45.40 3.85 -2.69
CA GLU A 3 45.09 5.02 -3.49
C GLU A 3 43.76 5.62 -3.04
N ASN A 4 43.88 6.78 -2.38
CA ASN A 4 42.76 7.69 -2.14
C ASN A 4 42.32 8.31 -3.48
N LYS A 5 41.24 7.83 -4.09
CA LYS A 5 40.54 8.54 -5.14
C LYS A 5 39.77 9.71 -4.54
N ASN A 6 40.37 10.88 -4.56
CA ASN A 6 39.70 12.15 -4.32
C ASN A 6 38.59 12.33 -5.36
N LEU A 7 37.33 12.11 -4.94
CA LEU A 7 36.16 12.58 -5.68
C LEU A 7 36.16 14.10 -5.64
N VAL A 8 36.61 14.72 -6.72
CA VAL A 8 36.42 16.15 -6.96
C VAL A 8 34.95 16.37 -7.15
N VAL A 9 34.28 16.84 -6.12
CA VAL A 9 32.90 17.35 -6.21
C VAL A 9 32.98 18.64 -7.00
N VAL A 10 32.79 18.57 -8.31
CA VAL A 10 32.59 19.73 -9.15
C VAL A 10 31.22 20.33 -8.80
N SER A 11 31.25 21.33 -7.94
CA SER A 11 30.11 22.19 -7.64
C SER A 11 29.72 23.00 -8.89
N HIS A 12 29.02 22.36 -9.82
CA HIS A 12 28.26 23.13 -10.79
C HIS A 12 27.11 23.78 -10.03
N LYS A 13 27.17 25.12 -9.88
CA LYS A 13 25.99 25.91 -9.51
C LYS A 13 24.98 25.75 -10.63
N SER A 14 24.17 24.68 -10.52
CA SER A 14 23.03 24.47 -11.41
C SER A 14 21.99 25.53 -11.06
N ASN A 15 21.79 26.52 -11.91
CA ASN A 15 20.68 27.49 -11.85
C ASN A 15 19.33 26.79 -12.15
N LEU A 16 19.16 25.56 -11.64
CA LEU A 16 17.92 24.82 -11.78
C LEU A 16 16.91 25.36 -10.77
N PRO A 17 15.66 25.61 -11.19
CA PRO A 17 14.61 26.03 -10.27
C PRO A 17 14.31 24.94 -9.27
N THR A 18 14.40 25.27 -7.99
CA THR A 18 14.07 24.36 -6.87
C THR A 18 12.78 24.82 -6.19
N ILE A 19 11.94 23.85 -5.80
CA ILE A 19 10.73 24.09 -5.03
C ILE A 19 11.11 23.91 -3.57
N ILE A 20 11.18 25.00 -2.81
CA ILE A 20 11.45 24.99 -1.37
C ILE A 20 10.26 25.65 -0.70
N ASP A 21 9.45 24.94 0.05
CA ASP A 21 8.27 25.37 0.81
C ASP A 21 7.24 26.27 0.08
N ASP A 22 6.13 26.61 0.71
CA ASP A 22 5.01 27.36 0.09
C ASP A 22 5.40 28.69 -0.56
N GLY A 23 6.40 29.38 -0.01
CA GLY A 23 6.99 30.56 -0.66
C GLY A 23 7.84 30.23 -1.90
N GLY A 24 8.42 29.04 -1.96
CA GLY A 24 9.25 28.56 -3.05
C GLY A 24 8.48 28.20 -4.32
N LEU A 25 7.22 27.81 -4.21
CA LEU A 25 6.39 27.49 -5.37
C LEU A 25 6.21 28.69 -6.31
N TYR A 26 5.92 29.87 -5.76
CA TYR A 26 5.78 31.07 -6.57
C TYR A 26 7.09 31.46 -7.26
N SER A 27 8.20 31.42 -6.53
CA SER A 27 9.54 31.66 -7.08
C SER A 27 9.87 30.67 -8.18
N TYR A 28 9.58 29.38 -7.98
CA TYR A 28 9.74 28.35 -9.00
C TYR A 28 8.94 28.66 -10.27
N LEU A 29 7.66 29.02 -10.14
CA LEU A 29 6.80 29.36 -11.29
C LEU A 29 7.30 30.58 -12.06
N GLU A 30 7.88 31.56 -11.38
CA GLU A 30 8.51 32.70 -12.00
C GLU A 30 9.82 32.34 -12.73
N GLN A 31 10.62 31.45 -12.16
CA GLN A 31 11.86 30.99 -12.78
C GLN A 31 11.60 30.17 -14.05
N ILE A 32 10.64 29.27 -14.06
CA ILE A 32 10.34 28.44 -15.23
C ILE A 32 9.80 29.25 -16.41
N LYS A 33 9.22 30.43 -16.17
CA LYS A 33 8.78 31.33 -17.23
C LYS A 33 9.95 31.92 -18.07
N LYS A 34 11.14 32.02 -17.47
CA LYS A 34 12.34 32.58 -18.11
C LYS A 34 12.94 31.66 -19.16
N PHE A 35 12.67 30.36 -19.12
CA PHE A 35 13.22 29.42 -20.09
C PHE A 35 12.53 29.58 -21.46
N PRO A 36 13.31 29.67 -22.55
CA PRO A 36 12.76 29.80 -23.91
C PRO A 36 12.08 28.51 -24.36
N VAL A 37 11.07 28.65 -25.20
CA VAL A 37 10.44 27.53 -25.88
C VAL A 37 11.28 27.14 -27.08
N LEU A 38 11.57 25.87 -27.26
CA LEU A 38 12.38 25.35 -28.36
C LEU A 38 11.57 25.25 -29.66
N THR A 39 12.25 25.54 -30.78
CA THR A 39 11.74 25.24 -32.11
C THR A 39 11.84 23.71 -32.37
N GLU A 40 11.12 23.22 -33.38
CA GLU A 40 11.15 21.79 -33.74
C GLU A 40 12.55 21.30 -34.13
N GLU A 41 13.26 22.11 -34.89
CA GLU A 41 14.64 21.82 -35.32
C GLU A 41 15.61 21.73 -34.14
N GLN A 42 15.51 22.68 -33.19
CA GLN A 42 16.29 22.67 -31.96
C GLN A 42 15.97 21.45 -31.07
N GLU A 43 14.69 21.08 -30.98
CA GLU A 43 14.23 19.91 -30.21
C GLU A 43 14.86 18.64 -30.79
N ILE A 44 14.81 18.46 -32.13
CA ILE A 44 15.38 17.28 -32.80
C ILE A 44 16.89 17.23 -32.60
N SER A 45 17.60 18.37 -32.80
CA SER A 45 19.06 18.39 -32.65
C SER A 45 19.52 18.08 -31.23
N LEU A 46 18.81 18.58 -30.20
CA LEU A 46 19.12 18.31 -28.80
C LEU A 46 18.82 16.84 -28.44
N ILE A 47 17.74 16.24 -28.98
CA ILE A 47 17.41 14.85 -28.76
C ILE A 47 18.47 13.94 -29.40
N ALA A 48 18.89 14.22 -30.64
CA ALA A 48 19.93 13.49 -31.31
C ALA A 48 21.27 13.53 -30.55
N ASP A 49 21.66 14.70 -30.07
CA ASP A 49 22.88 14.87 -29.26
C ASP A 49 22.80 14.13 -27.93
N PHE A 50 21.66 14.18 -27.25
CA PHE A 50 21.46 13.41 -26.02
C PHE A 50 21.54 11.91 -26.24
N LYS A 51 20.95 11.39 -27.31
CA LYS A 51 20.94 9.95 -27.59
C LYS A 51 22.29 9.42 -28.08
N GLN A 52 22.98 10.16 -28.93
CA GLN A 52 24.24 9.73 -29.51
C GLN A 52 25.42 9.92 -28.57
N ASN A 53 25.50 11.06 -27.92
CA ASN A 53 26.64 11.46 -27.11
C ASN A 53 26.38 11.35 -25.59
N GLY A 54 25.15 11.08 -25.15
CA GLY A 54 24.79 11.09 -23.73
C GLY A 54 24.90 12.46 -23.07
N ASN A 55 24.84 13.54 -23.86
CA ASN A 55 25.08 14.91 -23.39
C ASN A 55 23.99 15.36 -22.42
N LEU A 56 24.34 15.47 -21.13
CA LEU A 56 23.43 15.90 -20.07
C LEU A 56 22.96 17.35 -20.21
N GLU A 57 23.77 18.23 -20.81
CA GLU A 57 23.36 19.63 -21.04
C GLU A 57 22.21 19.71 -22.04
N SER A 58 22.24 18.90 -23.10
CA SER A 58 21.16 18.81 -24.09
C SER A 58 19.88 18.27 -23.46
N ALA A 59 19.96 17.23 -22.59
CA ALA A 59 18.82 16.76 -21.83
C ALA A 59 18.28 17.83 -20.87
N GLN A 60 19.15 18.58 -20.19
CA GLN A 60 18.76 19.67 -19.30
C GLN A 60 18.02 20.78 -20.04
N LYS A 61 18.50 21.20 -21.22
CA LYS A 61 17.82 22.19 -22.08
C LYS A 61 16.44 21.72 -22.53
N LEU A 62 16.31 20.43 -22.91
CA LEU A 62 15.02 19.80 -23.25
C LEU A 62 14.03 19.82 -22.07
N ILE A 63 14.48 19.43 -20.89
CA ILE A 63 13.64 19.40 -19.69
C ILE A 63 13.21 20.81 -19.29
N THR A 64 14.17 21.76 -19.18
CA THR A 64 13.88 23.13 -18.71
C THR A 64 12.91 23.86 -19.62
N SER A 65 12.98 23.66 -20.94
CA SER A 65 12.06 24.27 -21.92
C SER A 65 10.61 23.74 -21.76
N HIS A 66 10.42 22.55 -21.21
CA HIS A 66 9.10 21.91 -21.04
C HIS A 66 8.57 21.96 -19.61
N LEU A 67 9.30 22.54 -18.62
CA LEU A 67 8.82 22.65 -17.22
C LEU A 67 7.49 23.42 -17.12
N ARG A 68 7.28 24.43 -17.97
CA ARG A 68 6.01 25.19 -18.04
C ARG A 68 4.84 24.29 -18.39
N LEU A 69 5.04 23.33 -19.29
CA LEU A 69 4.03 22.34 -19.66
C LEU A 69 3.71 21.42 -18.49
N ALA A 70 4.74 20.90 -17.80
CA ALA A 70 4.58 20.04 -16.63
C ALA A 70 3.80 20.77 -15.52
N ALA A 71 4.18 22.00 -15.18
CA ALA A 71 3.47 22.81 -14.18
C ALA A 71 2.01 23.10 -14.58
N LYS A 72 1.75 23.43 -15.85
CA LYS A 72 0.38 23.65 -16.36
C LYS A 72 -0.50 22.42 -16.19
N ILE A 73 0.03 21.22 -16.47
CA ILE A 73 -0.70 19.98 -16.30
C ILE A 73 -0.91 19.70 -14.79
N ALA A 74 0.12 19.85 -13.96
CA ALA A 74 0.04 19.65 -12.51
C ALA A 74 -1.06 20.51 -11.87
N LEU A 75 -1.21 21.78 -12.27
CA LEU A 75 -2.24 22.69 -11.75
C LEU A 75 -3.67 22.19 -11.99
N THR A 76 -3.93 21.35 -12.98
CA THR A 76 -5.26 20.76 -13.21
C THR A 76 -5.66 19.75 -12.12
N TYR A 77 -4.68 19.27 -11.34
CA TYR A 77 -4.89 18.29 -10.26
C TYR A 77 -4.97 18.92 -8.84
N LYS A 78 -4.99 20.26 -8.74
CA LYS A 78 -5.09 20.98 -7.46
C LYS A 78 -6.24 20.50 -6.57
N ARG A 79 -7.35 20.07 -7.15
CA ARG A 79 -8.57 19.64 -6.43
C ARG A 79 -8.42 18.36 -5.61
N TYR A 80 -7.32 17.61 -5.75
CA TYR A 80 -7.09 16.40 -4.96
C TYR A 80 -6.57 16.68 -3.55
N GLY A 81 -6.29 17.94 -3.20
CA GLY A 81 -5.90 18.35 -1.84
C GLY A 81 -4.48 18.01 -1.45
N LEU A 82 -3.65 17.51 -2.39
CA LEU A 82 -2.25 17.23 -2.15
C LEU A 82 -1.38 18.48 -2.32
N PRO A 83 -0.20 18.55 -1.67
CA PRO A 83 0.74 19.66 -1.83
C PRO A 83 1.11 19.87 -3.30
N MET A 84 0.96 21.10 -3.78
CA MET A 84 1.18 21.41 -5.19
C MET A 84 2.66 21.29 -5.59
N SER A 85 3.56 21.55 -4.66
CA SER A 85 5.01 21.31 -4.80
C SER A 85 5.31 19.88 -5.19
N ASP A 86 4.65 18.93 -4.54
CA ASP A 86 4.88 17.50 -4.75
C ASP A 86 4.30 17.05 -6.09
N ILE A 87 3.09 17.51 -6.42
CA ILE A 87 2.45 17.20 -7.72
C ILE A 87 3.32 17.72 -8.87
N ILE A 88 3.92 18.93 -8.74
CA ILE A 88 4.82 19.49 -9.76
C ILE A 88 6.13 18.70 -9.81
N SER A 89 6.67 18.28 -8.68
CA SER A 89 7.88 17.46 -8.63
C SER A 89 7.68 16.14 -9.35
N GLU A 90 6.56 15.45 -9.11
CA GLU A 90 6.20 14.23 -9.83
C GLU A 90 5.94 14.47 -11.33
N ALA A 91 5.33 15.61 -11.68
CA ALA A 91 5.19 16.00 -13.08
C ALA A 91 6.55 16.16 -13.77
N ASN A 92 7.53 16.78 -13.08
CA ASN A 92 8.89 16.93 -13.60
C ASN A 92 9.60 15.56 -13.73
N LEU A 93 9.40 14.63 -12.78
CA LEU A 93 9.90 13.25 -12.91
C LEU A 93 9.31 12.54 -14.12
N GLY A 94 8.00 12.70 -14.35
CA GLY A 94 7.34 12.21 -15.56
C GLY A 94 7.90 12.78 -16.83
N LEU A 95 8.19 14.09 -16.86
CA LEU A 95 8.83 14.76 -17.98
C LEU A 95 10.25 14.21 -18.24
N MET A 96 11.06 14.02 -17.21
CA MET A 96 12.40 13.43 -17.35
C MET A 96 12.35 12.00 -17.91
N GLN A 97 11.37 11.21 -17.48
CA GLN A 97 11.16 9.85 -18.04
C GLN A 97 10.76 9.91 -19.51
N ALA A 98 9.93 10.91 -19.90
CA ALA A 98 9.55 11.11 -21.28
C ALA A 98 10.76 11.45 -22.14
N VAL A 99 11.62 12.37 -21.72
CA VAL A 99 12.86 12.72 -22.45
C VAL A 99 13.76 11.50 -22.63
N LYS A 100 13.95 10.70 -21.58
CA LYS A 100 14.78 9.50 -21.63
C LYS A 100 14.25 8.43 -22.59
N LYS A 101 12.93 8.28 -22.71
CA LYS A 101 12.29 7.23 -23.52
C LYS A 101 11.74 7.73 -24.86
N PHE A 102 11.93 9.00 -25.18
CA PHE A 102 11.43 9.57 -26.42
C PHE A 102 12.09 8.95 -27.65
N ASP A 103 11.30 8.72 -28.68
CA ASP A 103 11.75 8.16 -29.96
C ASP A 103 11.41 9.13 -31.08
N GLU A 104 12.45 9.70 -31.69
CA GLU A 104 12.33 10.67 -32.78
C GLU A 104 11.81 10.10 -34.09
N SER A 105 11.97 8.76 -34.29
CA SER A 105 11.51 8.08 -35.49
C SER A 105 10.01 8.20 -35.72
N LYS A 106 9.25 8.45 -34.65
CA LYS A 106 7.77 8.52 -34.67
C LYS A 106 7.21 9.84 -35.17
N LYS A 107 8.06 10.83 -35.53
CA LYS A 107 7.64 12.16 -36.08
C LYS A 107 6.58 12.87 -35.21
N VAL A 108 6.65 12.76 -33.90
CA VAL A 108 5.74 13.39 -32.93
C VAL A 108 6.55 14.35 -32.07
N ARG A 109 5.99 15.52 -31.72
CA ARG A 109 6.65 16.47 -30.82
C ARG A 109 6.82 15.88 -29.41
N LEU A 110 7.97 16.20 -28.79
CA LEU A 110 8.26 15.78 -27.41
C LEU A 110 7.14 16.19 -26.44
N ALA A 111 6.59 17.37 -26.58
CA ALA A 111 5.49 17.88 -25.78
C ALA A 111 4.28 16.93 -25.78
N THR A 112 3.87 16.43 -26.95
CA THR A 112 2.73 15.51 -27.09
C THR A 112 2.99 14.17 -26.39
N TYR A 113 4.20 13.64 -26.51
CA TYR A 113 4.61 12.41 -25.84
C TYR A 113 4.74 12.60 -24.32
N ALA A 114 5.32 13.72 -23.88
CA ALA A 114 5.55 14.04 -22.48
C ALA A 114 4.23 14.17 -21.68
N ILE A 115 3.16 14.69 -22.29
CA ILE A 115 1.85 14.81 -21.62
C ILE A 115 1.38 13.49 -21.03
N TRP A 116 1.59 12.37 -21.72
CA TRP A 116 1.20 11.05 -21.25
C TRP A 116 2.02 10.61 -20.03
N TRP A 117 3.34 10.80 -20.08
CA TRP A 117 4.24 10.47 -18.98
C TRP A 117 3.99 11.33 -17.75
N ILE A 118 3.81 12.64 -17.95
CA ILE A 118 3.49 13.58 -16.87
C ILE A 118 2.18 13.18 -16.17
N LYS A 119 1.12 12.94 -16.95
CA LYS A 119 -0.15 12.50 -16.39
C LYS A 119 -0.04 11.16 -15.67
N ALA A 120 0.70 10.20 -16.21
CA ALA A 120 0.90 8.90 -15.59
C ALA A 120 1.62 9.02 -14.24
N ALA A 121 2.68 9.83 -14.16
CA ALA A 121 3.41 10.07 -12.92
C ALA A 121 2.53 10.74 -11.86
N ILE A 122 1.80 11.80 -12.24
CA ILE A 122 0.86 12.48 -11.33
C ILE A 122 -0.23 11.52 -10.84
N HIS A 123 -0.82 10.72 -11.72
CA HIS A 123 -1.85 9.74 -11.33
C HIS A 123 -1.31 8.68 -10.37
N ASP A 124 -0.09 8.18 -10.59
CA ASP A 124 0.52 7.20 -9.70
C ASP A 124 0.81 7.82 -8.31
N TYR A 125 1.28 9.06 -8.28
CA TYR A 125 1.49 9.80 -7.04
C TYR A 125 0.18 10.02 -6.28
N ILE A 126 -0.88 10.50 -6.94
CA ILE A 126 -2.19 10.72 -6.32
C ILE A 126 -2.72 9.43 -5.69
N LEU A 127 -2.69 8.31 -6.40
CA LEU A 127 -3.16 7.02 -5.88
C LEU A 127 -2.37 6.54 -4.65
N LYS A 128 -1.10 6.92 -4.54
CA LYS A 128 -0.24 6.54 -3.42
C LYS A 128 -0.40 7.44 -2.19
N SER A 129 -0.64 8.72 -2.42
CA SER A 129 -0.53 9.75 -1.38
C SER A 129 -1.88 10.37 -0.96
N TRP A 130 -2.98 10.05 -1.66
CA TRP A 130 -4.29 10.68 -1.40
C TRP A 130 -4.91 10.27 -0.06
N SER A 131 -4.68 9.05 0.43
CA SER A 131 -5.23 8.54 1.69
C SER A 131 -4.15 7.77 2.46
N LEU A 132 -4.25 7.74 3.79
CA LEU A 132 -3.39 6.95 4.67
C LEU A 132 -3.46 5.46 4.34
N VAL A 133 -4.66 4.97 4.00
CA VAL A 133 -4.85 3.60 3.52
C VAL A 133 -4.71 3.59 2.00
N LYS A 134 -3.65 2.95 1.51
CA LYS A 134 -3.36 2.87 0.08
C LYS A 134 -4.54 2.31 -0.71
N ILE A 135 -4.96 3.05 -1.75
CA ILE A 135 -5.96 2.58 -2.70
C ILE A 135 -5.34 1.43 -3.52
N GLY A 136 -6.13 0.37 -3.72
CA GLY A 136 -5.65 -0.80 -4.44
C GLY A 136 -5.18 -0.50 -5.87
N THR A 137 -4.29 -1.34 -6.37
CA THR A 137 -3.69 -1.21 -7.70
C THR A 137 -4.53 -1.82 -8.81
N ILE A 138 -5.68 -2.44 -8.48
CA ILE A 138 -6.58 -3.10 -9.42
C ILE A 138 -7.17 -2.06 -10.41
N ALA A 139 -7.26 -2.44 -11.68
CA ALA A 139 -7.73 -1.54 -12.74
C ALA A 139 -9.14 -0.98 -12.48
N ALA A 140 -10.05 -1.79 -11.92
CA ALA A 140 -11.40 -1.38 -11.54
C ALA A 140 -11.39 -0.25 -10.50
N GLN A 141 -10.58 -0.38 -9.45
CA GLN A 141 -10.46 0.61 -8.39
C GLN A 141 -9.87 1.93 -8.90
N LYS A 142 -8.84 1.87 -9.76
CA LYS A 142 -8.27 3.07 -10.41
C LYS A 142 -9.32 3.78 -11.28
N LYS A 143 -10.07 3.01 -12.06
CA LYS A 143 -11.13 3.54 -12.93
C LYS A 143 -12.22 4.23 -12.12
N LEU A 144 -12.65 3.61 -11.03
CA LEU A 144 -13.62 4.17 -10.10
C LEU A 144 -13.10 5.45 -9.44
N PHE A 145 -11.89 5.46 -8.90
CA PHE A 145 -11.32 6.61 -8.23
C PHE A 145 -11.35 7.90 -9.07
N TYR A 146 -10.99 7.80 -10.36
CA TYR A 146 -10.97 8.96 -11.25
C TYR A 146 -12.33 9.35 -11.84
N ASN A 147 -13.24 8.40 -11.97
CA ASN A 147 -14.51 8.65 -12.67
C ASN A 147 -15.73 8.77 -11.76
N LEU A 148 -15.72 8.19 -10.55
CA LEU A 148 -16.90 8.14 -9.67
C LEU A 148 -17.43 9.54 -9.36
N ASN A 149 -16.57 10.48 -8.94
CA ASN A 149 -17.00 11.84 -8.64
C ASN A 149 -17.55 12.58 -9.87
N LYS A 150 -17.00 12.31 -11.06
CA LYS A 150 -17.48 12.89 -12.31
C LYS A 150 -18.90 12.37 -12.67
N ILE A 151 -19.12 11.08 -12.47
CA ILE A 151 -20.43 10.47 -12.74
C ILE A 151 -21.45 10.94 -11.69
N LYS A 152 -21.07 10.97 -10.39
CA LYS A 152 -21.93 11.52 -9.33
C LYS A 152 -22.38 12.95 -9.66
N ALA A 153 -21.44 13.82 -10.04
CA ALA A 153 -21.76 15.20 -10.42
C ALA A 153 -22.71 15.28 -11.63
N ARG A 154 -22.56 14.38 -12.63
CA ARG A 154 -23.49 14.31 -13.78
C ARG A 154 -24.88 13.83 -13.39
N LEU A 155 -24.98 12.97 -12.36
CA LEU A 155 -26.24 12.49 -11.80
C LEU A 155 -26.86 13.47 -10.77
N GLY A 156 -26.21 14.60 -10.52
CA GLY A 156 -26.67 15.60 -9.56
C GLY A 156 -26.47 15.20 -8.08
N ILE A 157 -25.64 14.20 -7.80
CA ILE A 157 -25.39 13.70 -6.45
C ILE A 157 -24.13 14.38 -5.91
N TYR A 158 -24.33 15.35 -5.01
CA TYR A 158 -23.23 16.12 -4.40
C TYR A 158 -22.91 15.68 -2.98
N GLU A 159 -23.78 14.91 -2.34
CA GLU A 159 -23.59 14.47 -0.97
C GLU A 159 -22.72 13.19 -0.90
N ASN A 160 -21.87 13.14 0.13
CA ASN A 160 -21.04 11.96 0.42
C ASN A 160 -21.80 10.94 1.30
N LYS A 161 -23.10 10.77 1.05
CA LYS A 161 -23.93 9.75 1.69
C LYS A 161 -23.83 8.42 0.96
N GLU A 162 -24.41 7.39 1.55
CA GLU A 162 -24.57 6.10 0.87
C GLU A 162 -25.38 6.27 -0.39
N LEU A 163 -24.90 5.66 -1.47
CA LEU A 163 -25.55 5.71 -2.78
C LEU A 163 -26.79 4.80 -2.80
N GLU A 164 -27.85 5.25 -3.42
CA GLU A 164 -29.01 4.39 -3.65
C GLU A 164 -28.65 3.18 -4.53
N PRO A 165 -29.23 1.98 -4.28
CA PRO A 165 -28.94 0.77 -5.05
C PRO A 165 -29.12 0.92 -6.56
N LYS A 166 -30.07 1.74 -7.00
CA LYS A 166 -30.30 2.04 -8.43
C LYS A 166 -29.13 2.79 -9.05
N VAL A 167 -28.57 3.77 -8.31
CA VAL A 167 -27.42 4.57 -8.76
C VAL A 167 -26.15 3.72 -8.78
N VAL A 168 -25.97 2.86 -7.77
CA VAL A 168 -24.83 1.92 -7.73
C VAL A 168 -24.82 1.03 -8.96
N LYS A 169 -25.97 0.44 -9.33
CA LYS A 169 -26.11 -0.39 -10.53
C LYS A 169 -25.78 0.38 -11.81
N GLN A 170 -26.29 1.60 -11.93
CA GLN A 170 -26.04 2.45 -13.09
C GLN A 170 -24.54 2.77 -13.24
N ILE A 171 -23.86 3.12 -12.15
CA ILE A 171 -22.42 3.40 -12.13
C ILE A 171 -21.62 2.13 -12.45
N ALA A 172 -22.00 0.99 -11.86
CA ALA A 172 -21.35 -0.29 -12.09
C ALA A 172 -21.42 -0.71 -13.56
N GLN A 173 -22.58 -0.55 -14.20
CA GLN A 173 -22.76 -0.84 -15.63
C GLN A 173 -21.96 0.12 -16.52
N GLU A 174 -21.96 1.44 -16.23
CA GLU A 174 -21.24 2.43 -17.03
C GLU A 174 -19.72 2.23 -16.98
N LEU A 175 -19.20 1.87 -15.81
CA LEU A 175 -17.78 1.65 -15.62
C LEU A 175 -17.34 0.20 -15.81
N VAL A 176 -18.26 -0.74 -16.03
CA VAL A 176 -17.97 -2.18 -16.15
C VAL A 176 -17.15 -2.65 -14.93
N VAL A 177 -17.73 -2.50 -13.73
CA VAL A 177 -17.14 -2.88 -12.44
C VAL A 177 -18.22 -3.51 -11.57
N GLU A 178 -17.83 -4.18 -10.49
CA GLU A 178 -18.79 -4.77 -9.55
C GLU A 178 -19.47 -3.70 -8.69
N GLU A 179 -20.74 -3.95 -8.30
CA GLU A 179 -21.51 -3.04 -7.46
C GLU A 179 -20.84 -2.83 -6.10
N GLN A 180 -20.20 -3.88 -5.57
CA GLN A 180 -19.50 -3.84 -4.30
C GLN A 180 -18.28 -2.92 -4.34
N ASP A 181 -17.50 -2.93 -5.44
CA ASP A 181 -16.39 -2.01 -5.66
C ASP A 181 -16.84 -0.54 -5.66
N VAL A 182 -18.03 -0.26 -6.23
CA VAL A 182 -18.61 1.10 -6.25
C VAL A 182 -18.93 1.57 -4.82
N ILE A 183 -19.55 0.70 -4.01
CA ILE A 183 -19.92 1.02 -2.62
C ILE A 183 -18.67 1.28 -1.78
N GLU A 184 -17.69 0.39 -1.88
CA GLU A 184 -16.43 0.52 -1.14
C GLU A 184 -15.66 1.78 -1.55
N MET A 185 -15.57 2.06 -2.85
CA MET A 185 -14.90 3.25 -3.34
C MET A 185 -15.62 4.53 -2.90
N ASN A 186 -16.96 4.53 -2.89
CA ASN A 186 -17.73 5.68 -2.40
C ASN A 186 -17.45 5.97 -0.92
N ARG A 187 -17.31 4.93 -0.08
CA ARG A 187 -16.93 5.08 1.33
C ARG A 187 -15.51 5.63 1.47
N ARG A 188 -14.57 5.16 0.66
CA ARG A 188 -13.17 5.65 0.68
C ARG A 188 -13.02 7.10 0.21
N ILE A 189 -13.77 7.51 -0.83
CA ILE A 189 -13.72 8.88 -1.37
C ILE A 189 -14.22 9.92 -0.36
N SER A 190 -15.00 9.54 0.66
CA SER A 190 -15.36 10.46 1.75
C SER A 190 -14.18 10.93 2.60
N GLY A 191 -13.00 10.33 2.39
CA GLY A 191 -11.74 10.72 3.02
C GLY A 191 -11.56 10.20 4.44
N ASP A 192 -10.34 10.33 4.94
CA ASP A 192 -9.95 9.96 6.29
C ASP A 192 -10.54 10.98 7.28
N LYS A 193 -11.09 10.50 8.40
CA LYS A 193 -11.65 11.36 9.45
C LYS A 193 -10.68 11.42 10.62
N SER A 194 -10.31 12.63 11.05
CA SER A 194 -9.50 12.79 12.25
C SER A 194 -10.25 12.29 13.48
N LEU A 195 -9.56 11.57 14.34
CA LEU A 195 -10.06 11.13 15.64
C LEU A 195 -9.91 12.19 16.72
N ASN A 196 -9.07 13.20 16.49
CA ASN A 196 -8.84 14.30 17.43
C ASN A 196 -9.83 15.47 17.25
N VAL A 197 -10.92 15.23 16.55
CA VAL A 197 -12.00 16.24 16.46
C VAL A 197 -12.82 16.20 17.73
N CYS A 198 -12.95 17.36 18.38
CA CYS A 198 -13.83 17.54 19.54
C CYS A 198 -15.28 17.28 19.13
N VAL A 199 -15.96 16.38 19.84
CA VAL A 199 -17.35 16.00 19.59
C VAL A 199 -18.29 16.78 20.52
N TYR A 200 -17.84 17.02 21.76
CA TYR A 200 -18.54 17.83 22.77
C TYR A 200 -17.55 18.83 23.34
N GLN A 201 -18.02 20.06 23.48
CA GLN A 201 -17.29 21.14 24.09
C GLN A 201 -18.22 21.75 25.18
N ASP A 202 -18.16 21.16 26.38
CA ASP A 202 -18.72 21.78 27.60
C ASP A 202 -17.62 22.56 28.30
N GLU A 203 -18.03 23.51 29.20
CA GLU A 203 -17.10 24.45 29.83
C GLU A 203 -15.95 23.76 30.61
N ASP A 204 -16.11 22.49 31.03
CA ASP A 204 -15.13 21.74 31.83
C ASP A 204 -14.53 20.49 31.14
N GLU A 205 -15.12 19.96 30.07
CA GLU A 205 -14.63 18.74 29.40
C GLU A 205 -14.66 18.82 27.85
N THR A 206 -13.50 18.72 27.23
CA THR A 206 -13.40 18.48 25.78
C THR A 206 -13.27 17.00 25.55
N LYS A 207 -14.29 16.35 24.94
CA LYS A 207 -14.23 14.94 24.50
C LYS A 207 -13.91 14.88 23.03
N GLU A 208 -12.82 14.20 22.72
CA GLU A 208 -12.42 13.91 21.35
C GLU A 208 -13.17 12.67 20.82
N LYS A 209 -13.23 12.54 19.51
CA LYS A 209 -13.87 11.39 18.88
C LYS A 209 -13.18 10.06 19.23
N ILE A 210 -11.89 10.08 19.56
CA ILE A 210 -11.13 8.91 19.99
C ILE A 210 -11.68 8.35 21.30
N ASP A 211 -12.16 9.20 22.22
CA ASP A 211 -12.69 8.79 23.52
C ASP A 211 -14.03 8.05 23.42
N LEU A 212 -14.73 8.21 22.28
CA LEU A 212 -15.99 7.53 21.98
C LEU A 212 -15.79 6.13 21.35
N LEU A 213 -14.56 5.77 20.99
CA LEU A 213 -14.30 4.46 20.42
C LEU A 213 -14.31 3.41 21.52
N ALA A 214 -15.24 2.45 21.39
CA ALA A 214 -15.29 1.30 22.28
C ALA A 214 -14.08 0.39 22.05
N ASP A 215 -13.44 -0.06 23.13
CA ASP A 215 -12.42 -1.11 23.06
C ASP A 215 -13.10 -2.43 22.66
N ILE A 216 -12.69 -2.97 21.50
CA ILE A 216 -13.18 -4.25 20.93
C ILE A 216 -12.52 -5.46 21.63
N SER A 217 -11.54 -5.21 22.50
CA SER A 217 -10.88 -6.29 23.21
C SER A 217 -11.89 -7.07 24.06
N GLN A 218 -11.65 -8.40 24.18
CA GLN A 218 -12.49 -9.25 25.01
C GLN A 218 -12.60 -8.68 26.42
N ASN A 219 -13.82 -8.74 26.99
CA ASN A 219 -14.08 -8.39 28.40
C ASN A 219 -13.06 -9.09 29.30
N ILE A 220 -12.61 -8.40 30.35
CA ILE A 220 -11.63 -8.93 31.31
C ILE A 220 -12.12 -10.23 31.91
N GLU A 221 -13.41 -10.32 32.22
CA GLU A 221 -14.06 -11.52 32.73
C GLU A 221 -13.90 -12.72 31.77
N ALA A 222 -14.19 -12.51 30.47
CA ALA A 222 -14.03 -13.53 29.44
C ALA A 222 -12.56 -13.94 29.27
N LYS A 223 -11.61 -13.00 29.36
CA LYS A 223 -10.17 -13.31 29.32
C LYS A 223 -9.74 -14.17 30.50
N VAL A 224 -10.21 -13.84 31.70
CA VAL A 224 -9.89 -14.63 32.91
C VAL A 224 -10.53 -16.02 32.84
N ALA A 225 -11.80 -16.11 32.44
CA ALA A 225 -12.49 -17.36 32.26
C ALA A 225 -11.75 -18.29 31.27
N ASN A 226 -11.41 -17.77 30.08
CA ASN A 226 -10.64 -18.51 29.08
C ASN A 226 -9.27 -18.97 29.61
N LYS A 227 -8.57 -18.09 30.35
CA LYS A 227 -7.27 -18.42 30.96
C LYS A 227 -7.38 -19.54 32.01
N GLN A 228 -8.42 -19.48 32.85
CA GLN A 228 -8.67 -20.51 33.84
C GLN A 228 -9.04 -21.85 33.17
N GLU A 229 -9.90 -21.80 32.15
CA GLU A 229 -10.29 -23.00 31.41
C GLU A 229 -9.09 -23.64 30.71
N MET A 230 -8.25 -22.86 30.06
CA MET A 230 -7.00 -23.34 29.41
C MET A 230 -6.03 -23.93 30.46
N SER A 231 -5.91 -23.30 31.62
CA SER A 231 -5.08 -23.80 32.71
C SER A 231 -5.59 -25.13 33.24
N TYR A 232 -6.91 -25.27 33.41
CA TYR A 232 -7.56 -26.48 33.80
C TYR A 232 -7.37 -27.62 32.79
N LYS A 233 -7.65 -27.35 31.51
CA LYS A 233 -7.41 -28.29 30.40
C LYS A 233 -5.97 -28.77 30.34
N ARG A 234 -5.01 -27.83 30.56
CA ARG A 234 -3.56 -28.14 30.58
C ARG A 234 -3.18 -29.04 31.75
N LYS A 235 -3.77 -28.82 32.93
CA LYS A 235 -3.56 -29.71 34.09
C LYS A 235 -4.07 -31.13 33.84
N ILE A 236 -5.29 -31.26 33.30
CA ILE A 236 -5.88 -32.57 32.97
C ILE A 236 -5.02 -33.27 31.93
N LEU A 237 -4.60 -32.56 30.85
CA LEU A 237 -3.74 -33.13 29.82
C LEU A 237 -2.41 -33.61 30.37
N ASN A 238 -1.73 -32.81 31.19
CA ASN A 238 -0.46 -33.21 31.81
C ASN A 238 -0.61 -34.44 32.68
N GLN A 239 -1.71 -34.57 33.42
CA GLN A 239 -2.03 -35.76 34.22
C GLN A 239 -2.42 -36.99 33.37
N ALA A 240 -3.04 -36.78 32.22
CA ALA A 240 -3.31 -37.87 31.29
C ALA A 240 -2.03 -38.36 30.60
N LEU A 241 -1.12 -37.44 30.26
CA LEU A 241 0.19 -37.79 29.68
C LEU A 241 1.06 -38.61 30.65
N SER A 242 0.91 -38.48 31.98
CA SER A 242 1.68 -39.27 32.93
C SER A 242 1.27 -40.75 32.99
N VAL A 243 0.13 -41.15 32.40
CA VAL A 243 -0.31 -42.53 32.25
C VAL A 243 0.37 -43.29 31.11
N LEU A 244 1.02 -42.55 30.21
CA LEU A 244 1.71 -43.09 29.03
C LEU A 244 3.11 -43.63 29.38
N ASN A 245 3.52 -44.71 28.67
CA ASN A 245 4.90 -45.17 28.70
C ASN A 245 5.83 -44.20 27.98
N GLU A 246 7.14 -44.23 28.27
CA GLU A 246 8.12 -43.33 27.67
C GLU A 246 8.08 -43.30 26.14
N ARG A 247 7.92 -44.46 25.49
CA ARG A 247 7.79 -44.59 24.03
C ARG A 247 6.50 -43.98 23.50
N GLU A 248 5.38 -44.19 24.16
CA GLU A 248 4.08 -43.62 23.83
C GLU A 248 4.11 -42.09 23.99
N LEU A 249 4.69 -41.60 25.08
CA LEU A 249 4.85 -40.19 25.38
C LEU A 249 5.74 -39.49 24.35
N PHE A 250 6.82 -40.14 23.93
CA PHE A 250 7.72 -39.58 22.87
C PHE A 250 6.97 -39.41 21.56
N ILE A 251 6.24 -40.45 21.09
CA ILE A 251 5.46 -40.38 19.85
C ILE A 251 4.40 -39.26 19.92
N VAL A 252 3.66 -39.17 21.01
CA VAL A 252 2.59 -38.19 21.20
C VAL A 252 3.21 -36.75 21.22
N LYS A 253 4.33 -36.54 21.90
CA LYS A 253 5.01 -35.25 21.93
C LYS A 253 5.43 -34.81 20.53
N GLN A 254 6.10 -35.68 19.79
CA GLN A 254 6.66 -35.33 18.46
C GLN A 254 5.56 -35.13 17.38
N ARG A 255 4.41 -35.79 17.55
CA ARG A 255 3.33 -35.78 16.57
C ARG A 255 2.19 -34.81 16.87
N MET A 256 1.83 -34.64 18.15
CA MET A 256 0.60 -33.97 18.55
C MET A 256 0.84 -32.69 19.37
N LEU A 257 2.01 -32.55 20.01
CA LEU A 257 2.31 -31.42 20.89
C LEU A 257 3.40 -30.46 20.34
N THR A 258 3.86 -30.71 19.13
CA THR A 258 4.84 -29.85 18.44
C THR A 258 4.18 -29.12 17.29
N ASP A 259 4.56 -27.87 17.03
CA ASP A 259 4.02 -27.04 15.95
C ASP A 259 4.34 -27.63 14.57
N ASP A 260 5.51 -28.28 14.42
CA ASP A 260 5.94 -29.00 13.23
C ASP A 260 5.92 -30.53 13.52
N PRO A 261 4.85 -31.26 13.18
CA PRO A 261 4.73 -32.68 13.47
C PRO A 261 5.69 -33.53 12.63
N VAL A 262 6.54 -34.33 13.30
CA VAL A 262 7.49 -35.27 12.67
C VAL A 262 6.74 -36.37 11.94
N THR A 263 7.24 -36.87 10.81
CA THR A 263 6.59 -37.93 10.02
C THR A 263 6.67 -39.30 10.72
N LEU A 264 5.71 -40.18 10.40
CA LEU A 264 5.69 -41.57 10.96
C LEU A 264 6.94 -42.37 10.57
N ASP A 265 7.51 -42.06 9.39
CA ASP A 265 8.69 -42.75 8.87
C ASP A 265 9.94 -42.36 9.64
N GLU A 266 10.08 -41.07 9.96
CA GLU A 266 11.22 -40.53 10.73
C GLU A 266 11.21 -41.08 12.16
N ILE A 267 10.04 -41.07 12.82
CA ILE A 267 9.89 -41.64 14.17
C ILE A 267 10.14 -43.16 14.13
N GLY A 268 9.69 -43.85 13.07
CA GLY A 268 9.98 -45.25 12.85
C GLY A 268 11.48 -45.55 12.74
N ALA A 269 12.23 -44.72 12.03
CA ALA A 269 13.69 -44.81 11.90
C ALA A 269 14.38 -44.58 13.25
N GLU A 270 13.95 -43.58 14.01
CA GLU A 270 14.54 -43.22 15.31
C GLU A 270 14.30 -44.34 16.37
N LEU A 271 13.11 -44.94 16.41
CA LEU A 271 12.74 -45.99 17.35
C LEU A 271 13.05 -47.39 16.87
N ASN A 272 13.60 -47.54 15.62
CA ASN A 272 13.87 -48.83 14.96
C ASN A 272 12.60 -49.75 14.87
N ILE A 273 11.46 -49.16 14.49
CA ILE A 273 10.19 -49.85 14.30
C ILE A 273 9.54 -49.46 12.97
N SER A 274 8.64 -50.31 12.47
CA SER A 274 7.94 -50.00 11.22
C SER A 274 6.94 -48.86 11.39
N ARG A 275 6.72 -48.10 10.34
CA ARG A 275 5.73 -47.01 10.22
C ARG A 275 4.36 -47.43 10.77
N GLU A 276 3.87 -48.62 10.40
CA GLU A 276 2.58 -49.13 10.84
C GLU A 276 2.59 -49.41 12.36
N ARG A 277 3.74 -49.79 12.90
CA ARG A 277 3.86 -50.00 14.36
C ARG A 277 3.82 -48.66 15.10
N VAL A 278 4.42 -47.61 14.57
CA VAL A 278 4.30 -46.25 15.14
C VAL A 278 2.84 -45.80 15.16
N ARG A 279 2.08 -46.03 14.09
CA ARG A 279 0.65 -45.69 13.98
C ARG A 279 -0.20 -46.46 14.99
N GLN A 280 0.13 -47.76 15.21
CA GLN A 280 -0.58 -48.55 16.21
C GLN A 280 -0.33 -48.06 17.65
N ILE A 281 0.91 -47.68 17.95
CA ILE A 281 1.26 -47.11 19.26
C ILE A 281 0.59 -45.76 19.46
N GLU A 282 0.63 -44.87 18.44
CA GLU A 282 -0.06 -43.58 18.46
C GLU A 282 -1.55 -43.73 18.77
N LYS A 283 -2.23 -44.64 18.07
CA LYS A 283 -3.65 -44.91 18.29
C LYS A 283 -3.94 -45.41 19.72
N ARG A 284 -3.15 -46.33 20.22
CA ARG A 284 -3.31 -46.84 21.62
C ARG A 284 -3.03 -45.77 22.65
N ALA A 285 -1.99 -44.93 22.41
CA ALA A 285 -1.68 -43.80 23.28
C ALA A 285 -2.82 -42.78 23.33
N PHE A 286 -3.42 -42.47 22.18
CA PHE A 286 -4.58 -41.59 22.10
C PHE A 286 -5.83 -42.17 22.82
N GLU A 287 -6.11 -43.47 22.69
CA GLU A 287 -7.17 -44.14 23.39
C GLU A 287 -6.98 -44.04 24.93
N LYS A 288 -5.76 -44.31 25.43
CA LYS A 288 -5.43 -44.18 26.87
C LYS A 288 -5.58 -42.72 27.37
N ILE A 289 -5.13 -41.74 26.59
CA ILE A 289 -5.30 -40.34 26.94
C ILE A 289 -6.79 -39.99 27.00
N SER A 290 -7.58 -40.43 26.01
CA SER A 290 -9.00 -40.13 25.92
C SER A 290 -9.77 -40.74 27.13
N GLU A 291 -9.45 -41.96 27.53
CA GLU A 291 -10.04 -42.61 28.71
C GLU A 291 -9.64 -41.88 30.00
N ALA A 292 -8.34 -41.53 30.16
CA ALA A 292 -7.85 -40.81 31.32
C ALA A 292 -8.48 -39.44 31.46
N VAL A 293 -8.66 -38.70 30.34
CA VAL A 293 -9.33 -37.40 30.32
C VAL A 293 -10.80 -37.53 30.66
N LYS A 294 -11.52 -38.49 30.05
CA LYS A 294 -12.94 -38.73 30.34
C LYS A 294 -13.19 -39.09 31.82
N ALA A 295 -12.36 -39.97 32.39
CA ALA A 295 -12.44 -40.33 33.80
C ALA A 295 -12.27 -39.14 34.75
N LYS A 296 -11.40 -38.18 34.37
CA LYS A 296 -11.16 -36.98 35.18
C LYS A 296 -12.16 -35.85 34.94
N MET A 297 -12.83 -35.82 33.79
CA MET A 297 -13.92 -34.86 33.54
C MET A 297 -15.22 -35.30 34.17
N ALA A 298 -15.35 -36.60 34.47
CA ALA A 298 -16.52 -37.19 35.15
C ALA A 298 -16.42 -37.20 36.69
N ALA A 299 -15.23 -36.96 37.25
CA ALA A 299 -14.95 -36.84 38.68
C ALA A 299 -14.91 -35.36 39.12
#